data_599eb2728b189e3f0fad44d6f3097572
#
_entry.id   599eb2728b189e3f0fad44d6f3097572
#
_cell.length_a   1.000
_cell.length_b   1.000
_cell.length_c   1.000
_cell.angle_alpha   90.00
_cell.angle_beta   90.00
_cell.angle_gamma   90.00
#
_symmetry.space_group_name_H-M   'P 1'
#
loop_
_entity.id
_entity.type
_entity.pdbx_description
1 polymer ?
#
loop_
_entity_poly.entity_id
_entity_poly.type
_entity_poly.pdbx_seq_one_letter_code
_entity_poly.pdbx_strand_id
1 'polypeptide(L)'
;MSLLAQQLATLTAILPEFSAEQQAQIEALLSEANIHQSPLWAGHMTTNIAPATQLGTLLATIHNGNLLSAELYPQLVDIEQQLLQWFCQHFQQNQGHFTHGSSYGNLEALWQARDYSNTDTKIVYGSQDVHYSIIKACQILGLNFQAIACNMQGEMDKVALQKACKQHVPLAIIATVGTSSTGAIDPLNACFELAEQCHAWCHIDAAWGGGLALLDQLPDLSRAHSICVDPHKAFAQARPCSVLLYQDDLPALDIATHYLSQTPKRVLAGSYGGELFLPLWCSLLLTGEQALIRHIQNRLAQAELFYTLIKQNTNWWCLHSATGIICFRPEQVLFNHEQLLQDGILSETQFNDHTVYRAVFANDTCQATQLFATLFKQ
;
A
#
# COMPACT_ATOMS: atom_id res chain seq x y z
N MET A 1 -37.44 12.91 -4.39
CA MET A 1 -36.02 12.86 -4.78
C MET A 1 -35.25 12.27 -3.59
N SER A 2 -34.31 11.30 -3.80
CA SER A 2 -33.53 10.78 -2.68
C SER A 2 -32.59 11.86 -2.11
N LEU A 3 -32.18 11.72 -0.85
CA LEU A 3 -31.24 12.66 -0.22
C LEU A 3 -29.94 12.79 -1.04
N LEU A 4 -29.41 11.69 -1.56
CA LEU A 4 -28.25 11.69 -2.43
C LEU A 4 -28.49 12.53 -3.69
N ALA A 5 -29.62 12.36 -4.36
CA ALA A 5 -29.96 13.15 -5.56
C ALA A 5 -30.09 14.66 -5.26
N GLN A 6 -30.57 15.03 -4.09
CA GLN A 6 -30.64 16.44 -3.65
C GLN A 6 -29.20 17.01 -3.44
N GLN A 7 -28.32 16.25 -2.78
CA GLN A 7 -26.92 16.68 -2.56
C GLN A 7 -26.17 16.83 -3.88
N LEU A 8 -26.30 15.87 -4.80
CA LEU A 8 -25.69 15.95 -6.13
C LEU A 8 -26.20 17.14 -6.92
N ALA A 9 -27.50 17.42 -6.88
CA ALA A 9 -28.09 18.60 -7.54
C ALA A 9 -27.53 19.92 -6.97
N THR A 10 -27.33 20.01 -5.66
CA THR A 10 -26.69 21.18 -5.02
C THR A 10 -25.28 21.39 -5.51
N LEU A 11 -24.46 20.31 -5.57
CA LEU A 11 -23.08 20.38 -6.05
C LEU A 11 -23.00 20.78 -7.53
N THR A 12 -23.86 20.23 -8.37
CA THR A 12 -23.87 20.55 -9.80
C THR A 12 -24.42 21.94 -10.11
N ALA A 13 -25.18 22.54 -9.21
CA ALA A 13 -25.74 23.89 -9.39
C ALA A 13 -24.67 25.00 -9.45
N ILE A 14 -23.50 24.76 -8.90
CA ILE A 14 -22.38 25.72 -8.93
C ILE A 14 -21.58 25.69 -10.25
N LEU A 15 -21.68 24.62 -11.05
CA LEU A 15 -20.88 24.46 -12.28
C LEU A 15 -21.10 25.55 -13.32
N PRO A 16 -22.35 26.06 -13.56
CA PRO A 16 -22.58 27.14 -14.51
C PRO A 16 -21.99 28.49 -14.10
N GLU A 17 -21.57 28.64 -12.84
CA GLU A 17 -21.01 29.90 -12.32
C GLU A 17 -19.52 30.08 -12.66
N PHE A 18 -18.87 29.03 -13.19
CA PHE A 18 -17.47 29.11 -13.56
C PHE A 18 -17.27 29.99 -14.79
N SER A 19 -16.31 30.91 -14.73
CA SER A 19 -15.80 31.58 -15.92
C SER A 19 -15.07 30.60 -16.85
N ALA A 20 -14.90 30.97 -18.13
CA ALA A 20 -14.17 30.14 -19.08
C ALA A 20 -12.71 29.86 -18.63
N GLU A 21 -12.07 30.82 -17.95
CA GLU A 21 -10.72 30.65 -17.40
C GLU A 21 -10.70 29.64 -16.26
N GLN A 22 -11.66 29.69 -15.32
CA GLN A 22 -11.81 28.75 -14.22
C GLN A 22 -12.08 27.34 -14.73
N GLN A 23 -12.95 27.21 -15.73
CA GLN A 23 -13.24 25.94 -16.38
C GLN A 23 -11.97 25.35 -17.02
N ALA A 24 -11.21 26.16 -17.77
CA ALA A 24 -9.98 25.71 -18.38
C ALA A 24 -8.92 25.22 -17.36
N GLN A 25 -8.82 25.88 -16.20
CA GLN A 25 -7.93 25.44 -15.11
C GLN A 25 -8.37 24.08 -14.54
N ILE A 26 -9.67 23.86 -14.34
CA ILE A 26 -10.21 22.58 -13.85
C ILE A 26 -9.99 21.48 -14.89
N GLU A 27 -10.24 21.75 -16.17
CA GLU A 27 -10.03 20.80 -17.27
C GLU A 27 -8.55 20.40 -17.40
N ALA A 28 -7.63 21.37 -17.27
CA ALA A 28 -6.20 21.11 -17.26
C ALA A 28 -5.80 20.17 -16.11
N LEU A 29 -6.29 20.45 -14.89
CA LEU A 29 -6.05 19.59 -13.73
C LEU A 29 -6.58 18.17 -13.94
N LEU A 30 -7.80 18.04 -14.47
CA LEU A 30 -8.42 16.74 -14.72
C LEU A 30 -7.69 15.97 -15.84
N SER A 31 -7.13 16.68 -16.83
CA SER A 31 -6.39 16.03 -17.91
C SER A 31 -5.11 15.36 -17.43
N GLU A 32 -4.46 15.86 -16.39
CA GLU A 32 -3.30 15.22 -15.77
C GLU A 32 -3.63 13.83 -15.21
N ALA A 33 -4.85 13.65 -14.69
CA ALA A 33 -5.28 12.38 -14.13
C ALA A 33 -5.52 11.29 -15.19
N ASN A 34 -5.71 11.65 -16.46
CA ASN A 34 -5.94 10.71 -17.56
C ASN A 34 -4.73 9.82 -17.85
N ILE A 35 -3.55 10.22 -17.43
CA ILE A 35 -2.33 9.43 -17.58
C ILE A 35 -2.47 8.04 -16.94
N HIS A 36 -3.16 7.93 -15.80
CA HIS A 36 -3.37 6.66 -15.10
C HIS A 36 -4.30 5.70 -15.86
N GLN A 37 -5.08 6.20 -16.82
CA GLN A 37 -6.00 5.39 -17.65
C GLN A 37 -5.32 4.84 -18.90
N SER A 38 -4.09 5.26 -19.18
CA SER A 38 -3.33 4.77 -20.32
C SER A 38 -3.10 3.25 -20.23
N PRO A 39 -3.30 2.49 -21.32
CA PRO A 39 -2.97 1.07 -21.35
C PRO A 39 -1.46 0.81 -21.28
N LEU A 40 -0.63 1.85 -21.30
CA LEU A 40 0.82 1.79 -21.16
C LEU A 40 1.30 2.19 -19.76
N TRP A 41 0.40 2.65 -18.86
CA TRP A 41 0.80 3.13 -17.54
C TRP A 41 1.38 2.02 -16.67
N ALA A 42 2.69 1.96 -16.53
CA ALA A 42 3.41 0.97 -15.73
C ALA A 42 4.64 1.54 -14.99
N GLY A 43 4.77 2.87 -14.87
CA GLY A 43 5.92 3.49 -14.20
C GLY A 43 5.78 3.56 -12.67
N HIS A 44 4.56 3.62 -12.15
CA HIS A 44 4.31 3.91 -10.74
C HIS A 44 3.20 3.08 -10.11
N MET A 45 3.17 3.03 -8.77
CA MET A 45 2.17 2.33 -7.97
C MET A 45 0.84 3.10 -7.85
N THR A 46 0.60 4.11 -8.67
CA THR A 46 -0.66 4.86 -8.69
C THR A 46 -1.67 4.14 -9.55
N THR A 47 -2.86 3.89 -9.00
CA THR A 47 -3.91 3.13 -9.64
C THR A 47 -5.01 4.04 -10.18
N ASN A 48 -5.76 3.53 -11.16
CA ASN A 48 -7.08 4.04 -11.51
C ASN A 48 -8.05 3.81 -10.36
N ILE A 49 -9.04 4.68 -10.24
CA ILE A 49 -10.12 4.49 -9.27
C ILE A 49 -11.46 4.30 -10.00
N ALA A 50 -12.21 3.29 -9.58
CA ALA A 50 -13.51 2.99 -10.16
C ALA A 50 -14.58 4.06 -9.78
N PRO A 51 -15.66 4.22 -10.56
CA PRO A 51 -16.76 5.14 -10.23
C PRO A 51 -17.37 4.90 -8.83
N ALA A 52 -17.43 3.64 -8.38
CA ALA A 52 -17.90 3.32 -7.02
C ALA A 52 -17.01 3.93 -5.93
N THR A 53 -15.69 3.91 -6.13
CA THR A 53 -14.70 4.53 -5.25
C THR A 53 -14.82 6.05 -5.25
N GLN A 54 -15.05 6.67 -6.43
CA GLN A 54 -15.27 8.11 -6.55
C GLN A 54 -16.55 8.55 -5.80
N LEU A 55 -17.62 7.76 -5.92
CA LEU A 55 -18.86 8.00 -5.15
C LEU A 55 -18.58 7.93 -3.65
N GLY A 56 -17.79 6.96 -3.17
CA GLY A 56 -17.42 6.85 -1.75
C GLY A 56 -16.64 8.07 -1.25
N THR A 57 -15.74 8.62 -2.07
CA THR A 57 -15.02 9.88 -1.77
C THR A 57 -15.97 11.05 -1.66
N LEU A 58 -16.94 11.15 -2.58
CA LEU A 58 -17.97 12.19 -2.55
C LEU A 58 -18.84 12.06 -1.30
N LEU A 59 -19.27 10.85 -0.96
CA LEU A 59 -20.06 10.60 0.26
C LEU A 59 -19.27 10.97 1.52
N ALA A 60 -17.98 10.67 1.59
CA ALA A 60 -17.14 11.08 2.71
C ALA A 60 -17.12 12.61 2.87
N THR A 61 -16.97 13.33 1.76
CA THR A 61 -16.98 14.79 1.73
C THR A 61 -18.33 15.38 2.15
N ILE A 62 -19.44 14.81 1.68
CA ILE A 62 -20.81 15.27 2.03
C ILE A 62 -21.11 14.97 3.50
N HIS A 63 -20.76 13.77 3.96
CA HIS A 63 -21.03 13.33 5.35
C HIS A 63 -20.20 14.11 6.36
N ASN A 64 -18.91 14.31 6.08
CA ASN A 64 -17.94 15.09 6.88
C ASN A 64 -17.97 14.74 8.39
N GLY A 65 -18.16 13.46 8.72
CA GLY A 65 -18.22 12.99 10.10
C GLY A 65 -16.82 12.82 10.70
N ASN A 66 -16.68 13.06 12.01
CA ASN A 66 -15.43 12.94 12.75
C ASN A 66 -15.53 11.84 13.81
N LEU A 67 -14.82 10.74 13.63
CA LEU A 67 -14.82 9.58 14.53
C LEU A 67 -14.06 9.79 15.86
N LEU A 68 -13.44 10.96 16.05
CA LEU A 68 -13.03 11.37 17.39
C LEU A 68 -14.22 11.51 18.36
N SER A 69 -15.41 11.85 17.83
CA SER A 69 -16.71 11.89 18.51
C SER A 69 -17.62 10.81 17.97
N ALA A 70 -17.19 9.55 18.09
CA ALA A 70 -17.83 8.38 17.47
C ALA A 70 -19.32 8.23 17.84
N GLU A 71 -19.72 8.64 19.04
CA GLU A 71 -21.10 8.61 19.53
C GLU A 71 -22.09 9.43 18.68
N LEU A 72 -21.59 10.42 17.93
CA LEU A 72 -22.41 11.24 17.03
C LEU A 72 -22.63 10.58 15.66
N TYR A 73 -21.82 9.59 15.30
CA TYR A 73 -21.78 8.99 13.96
C TYR A 73 -21.87 7.46 13.97
N PRO A 74 -22.91 6.85 14.58
CA PRO A 74 -22.98 5.39 14.77
C PRO A 74 -22.91 4.61 13.45
N GLN A 75 -23.53 5.11 12.36
CA GLN A 75 -23.47 4.43 11.06
C GLN A 75 -22.06 4.43 10.47
N LEU A 76 -21.29 5.49 10.69
CA LEU A 76 -19.92 5.56 10.21
C LEU A 76 -19.01 4.59 11.00
N VAL A 77 -19.24 4.48 12.31
CA VAL A 77 -18.58 3.49 13.19
C VAL A 77 -18.88 2.07 12.73
N ASP A 78 -20.15 1.76 12.46
CA ASP A 78 -20.55 0.43 11.99
C ASP A 78 -19.88 0.05 10.67
N ILE A 79 -19.78 0.99 9.73
CA ILE A 79 -19.11 0.78 8.44
C ILE A 79 -17.61 0.53 8.65
N GLU A 80 -16.95 1.35 9.47
CA GLU A 80 -15.53 1.16 9.80
C GLU A 80 -15.30 -0.23 10.38
N GLN A 81 -16.08 -0.65 11.36
CA GLN A 81 -15.96 -1.95 12.01
C GLN A 81 -16.18 -3.11 11.05
N GLN A 82 -17.19 -3.05 10.16
CA GLN A 82 -17.42 -4.06 9.14
C GLN A 82 -16.20 -4.22 8.21
N LEU A 83 -15.61 -3.13 7.78
CA LEU A 83 -14.41 -3.16 6.93
C LEU A 83 -13.19 -3.70 7.69
N LEU A 84 -13.00 -3.30 8.94
CA LEU A 84 -11.91 -3.81 9.77
C LEU A 84 -12.04 -5.31 10.00
N GLN A 85 -13.25 -5.82 10.26
CA GLN A 85 -13.52 -7.26 10.35
C GLN A 85 -13.18 -7.98 9.04
N TRP A 86 -13.55 -7.40 7.89
CA TRP A 86 -13.20 -7.93 6.58
C TRP A 86 -11.68 -8.03 6.39
N PHE A 87 -10.92 -6.99 6.74
CA PHE A 87 -9.46 -7.04 6.72
C PHE A 87 -8.90 -8.08 7.69
N CYS A 88 -9.41 -8.12 8.93
CA CYS A 88 -8.96 -9.08 9.93
C CYS A 88 -9.13 -10.54 9.47
N GLN A 89 -10.22 -10.86 8.77
CA GLN A 89 -10.43 -12.20 8.21
C GLN A 89 -9.39 -12.55 7.14
N HIS A 90 -9.13 -11.65 6.18
CA HIS A 90 -8.18 -11.92 5.09
C HIS A 90 -6.72 -11.92 5.55
N PHE A 91 -6.39 -11.12 6.56
CA PHE A 91 -5.02 -10.98 7.07
C PHE A 91 -4.79 -11.74 8.38
N GLN A 92 -5.77 -12.53 8.85
CA GLN A 92 -5.68 -13.35 10.06
C GLN A 92 -5.24 -12.53 11.28
N GLN A 93 -5.80 -11.34 11.41
CA GLN A 93 -5.56 -10.43 12.51
C GLN A 93 -6.85 -10.25 13.34
N ASN A 94 -6.74 -9.70 14.55
CA ASN A 94 -7.89 -9.60 15.46
C ASN A 94 -8.52 -8.20 15.45
N GLN A 95 -7.73 -7.18 15.12
CA GLN A 95 -8.18 -5.79 15.16
C GLN A 95 -7.29 -4.88 14.30
N GLY A 96 -7.71 -3.64 14.17
CA GLY A 96 -6.99 -2.63 13.41
C GLY A 96 -7.67 -1.27 13.43
N HIS A 97 -7.13 -0.37 12.65
CA HIS A 97 -7.73 0.93 12.37
C HIS A 97 -7.23 1.47 11.03
N PHE A 98 -7.97 2.41 10.45
CA PHE A 98 -7.58 3.10 9.23
C PHE A 98 -6.55 4.19 9.51
N THR A 99 -5.62 4.38 8.58
CA THR A 99 -4.55 5.40 8.65
C THR A 99 -4.47 6.21 7.37
N HIS A 100 -3.80 7.36 7.42
CA HIS A 100 -3.59 8.25 6.26
C HIS A 100 -2.49 7.77 5.31
N GLY A 101 -2.24 6.48 5.23
CA GLY A 101 -1.21 5.84 4.42
C GLY A 101 -0.26 5.00 5.26
N SER A 102 0.37 3.99 4.64
CA SER A 102 1.30 3.08 5.31
C SER A 102 2.51 3.78 5.95
N SER A 103 2.87 4.98 5.53
CA SER A 103 3.90 5.75 6.23
C SER A 103 3.51 6.08 7.68
N TYR A 104 2.23 6.35 7.93
CA TYR A 104 1.67 6.49 9.29
C TYR A 104 1.56 5.14 9.97
N GLY A 105 1.03 4.13 9.26
CA GLY A 105 0.91 2.77 9.80
C GLY A 105 2.25 2.19 10.22
N ASN A 106 3.30 2.34 9.42
CA ASN A 106 4.66 1.90 9.76
C ASN A 106 5.22 2.64 10.99
N LEU A 107 4.97 3.95 11.09
CA LEU A 107 5.37 4.73 12.27
C LEU A 107 4.64 4.26 13.53
N GLU A 108 3.33 4.05 13.45
CA GLU A 108 2.51 3.57 14.56
C GLU A 108 2.91 2.15 14.97
N ALA A 109 3.13 1.24 14.02
CA ALA A 109 3.57 -0.12 14.32
C ALA A 109 4.91 -0.14 15.09
N LEU A 110 5.88 0.68 14.67
CA LEU A 110 7.16 0.80 15.37
C LEU A 110 7.04 1.53 16.72
N TRP A 111 6.12 2.48 16.83
CA TRP A 111 5.78 3.10 18.11
C TRP A 111 5.22 2.06 19.09
N GLN A 112 4.28 1.21 18.62
CA GLN A 112 3.75 0.09 19.44
C GLN A 112 4.87 -0.87 19.84
N ALA A 113 5.68 -1.31 18.88
CA ALA A 113 6.81 -2.21 19.14
C ALA A 113 7.74 -1.66 20.23
N ARG A 114 8.09 -0.38 20.16
CA ARG A 114 8.95 0.30 21.14
C ARG A 114 8.35 0.31 22.54
N ASP A 115 7.07 0.66 22.65
CA ASP A 115 6.43 0.90 23.94
C ASP A 115 5.89 -0.41 24.56
N TYR A 116 5.64 -1.44 23.74
CA TYR A 116 5.16 -2.75 24.20
C TYR A 116 6.31 -3.70 24.58
N SER A 117 7.50 -3.45 24.05
CA SER A 117 8.67 -4.29 24.29
C SER A 117 9.23 -4.12 25.70
N ASN A 118 9.48 -5.25 26.37
CA ASN A 118 10.18 -5.29 27.66
C ASN A 118 11.73 -5.31 27.50
N THR A 119 12.25 -4.85 26.38
CA THR A 119 13.70 -4.88 26.07
C THR A 119 14.25 -3.46 25.92
N ASP A 120 15.49 -3.25 26.36
CA ASP A 120 16.22 -1.99 26.18
C ASP A 120 16.82 -1.84 24.77
N THR A 121 16.71 -2.87 23.92
CA THR A 121 17.23 -2.78 22.55
C THR A 121 16.40 -1.79 21.71
N LYS A 122 17.10 -1.05 20.84
CA LYS A 122 16.49 -0.09 19.91
C LYS A 122 16.71 -0.48 18.46
N ILE A 123 17.19 -1.71 18.21
CA ILE A 123 17.57 -2.17 16.89
C ILE A 123 16.32 -2.66 16.14
N VAL A 124 16.14 -2.17 14.92
CA VAL A 124 15.11 -2.61 13.98
C VAL A 124 15.80 -3.19 12.75
N TYR A 125 15.54 -4.45 12.46
CA TYR A 125 16.01 -5.10 11.22
C TYR A 125 14.94 -5.03 10.14
N GLY A 126 15.38 -4.81 8.91
CA GLY A 126 14.59 -4.88 7.69
C GLY A 126 15.51 -5.02 6.50
N SER A 127 15.00 -5.40 5.34
CA SER A 127 15.84 -5.50 4.14
C SER A 127 16.41 -4.12 3.77
N GLN A 128 17.50 -4.10 3.04
CA GLN A 128 18.06 -2.85 2.49
C GLN A 128 17.07 -2.13 1.56
N ASP A 129 16.07 -2.86 1.06
CA ASP A 129 15.02 -2.37 0.16
C ASP A 129 13.70 -2.03 0.86
N VAL A 130 13.69 -1.91 2.21
CA VAL A 130 12.50 -1.42 2.91
C VAL A 130 12.07 -0.06 2.39
N HIS A 131 10.79 0.22 2.46
CA HIS A 131 10.32 1.56 2.15
C HIS A 131 10.93 2.60 3.12
N TYR A 132 11.31 3.77 2.59
CA TYR A 132 11.99 4.83 3.38
C TYR A 132 11.18 5.27 4.62
N SER A 133 9.87 5.03 4.67
CA SER A 133 9.02 5.33 5.83
C SER A 133 9.45 4.58 7.09
N ILE A 134 9.98 3.37 6.95
CA ILE A 134 10.53 2.58 8.07
C ILE A 134 11.76 3.29 8.66
N ILE A 135 12.69 3.70 7.80
CA ILE A 135 13.91 4.41 8.24
C ILE A 135 13.52 5.74 8.91
N LYS A 136 12.59 6.48 8.29
CA LYS A 136 12.06 7.73 8.86
C LYS A 136 11.35 7.50 10.19
N ALA A 137 10.56 6.46 10.32
CA ALA A 137 9.90 6.11 11.57
C ALA A 137 10.92 5.79 12.67
N CYS A 138 11.98 5.03 12.36
CA CYS A 138 13.08 4.78 13.28
C CYS A 138 13.74 6.08 13.75
N GLN A 139 14.02 7.02 12.85
CA GLN A 139 14.60 8.32 13.21
C GLN A 139 13.68 9.12 14.13
N ILE A 140 12.37 9.20 13.83
CA ILE A 140 11.38 9.90 14.67
C ILE A 140 11.29 9.30 16.06
N LEU A 141 11.34 7.97 16.17
CA LEU A 141 11.17 7.23 17.41
C LEU A 141 12.48 7.02 18.20
N GLY A 142 13.62 7.47 17.69
CA GLY A 142 14.93 7.26 18.31
C GLY A 142 15.36 5.79 18.28
N LEU A 143 14.90 5.02 17.27
CA LEU A 143 15.28 3.64 17.00
C LEU A 143 16.46 3.56 16.01
N ASN A 144 17.18 2.45 16.02
CA ASN A 144 18.34 2.21 15.18
C ASN A 144 18.01 1.20 14.09
N PHE A 145 17.73 1.68 12.88
CA PHE A 145 17.52 0.81 11.73
C PHE A 145 18.86 0.21 11.26
N GLN A 146 18.89 -1.10 11.09
CA GLN A 146 20.00 -1.83 10.53
C GLN A 146 19.53 -2.65 9.33
N ALA A 147 20.05 -2.31 8.16
CA ALA A 147 19.69 -2.96 6.91
C ALA A 147 20.29 -4.38 6.83
N ILE A 148 19.46 -5.33 6.42
CA ILE A 148 19.87 -6.69 6.07
C ILE A 148 20.00 -6.75 4.54
N ALA A 149 21.10 -7.35 4.07
CA ALA A 149 21.34 -7.53 2.64
C ALA A 149 20.21 -8.32 1.97
N CYS A 150 19.98 -8.06 0.70
CA CYS A 150 19.06 -8.83 -0.13
C CYS A 150 19.82 -9.89 -0.95
N ASN A 151 19.09 -10.97 -1.29
CA ASN A 151 19.55 -12.00 -2.21
C ASN A 151 19.39 -11.55 -3.69
N MET A 152 19.75 -12.45 -4.63
CA MET A 152 19.65 -12.19 -6.07
C MET A 152 18.20 -12.09 -6.60
N GLN A 153 17.19 -12.34 -5.77
CA GLN A 153 15.78 -12.16 -6.04
C GLN A 153 15.25 -10.84 -5.46
N GLY A 154 16.08 -10.07 -4.77
CA GLY A 154 15.69 -8.82 -4.10
C GLY A 154 14.99 -9.04 -2.75
N GLU A 155 14.95 -10.28 -2.26
CA GLU A 155 14.37 -10.63 -0.96
C GLU A 155 15.40 -10.48 0.16
N MET A 156 14.99 -10.16 1.36
CA MET A 156 15.84 -10.16 2.55
C MET A 156 16.58 -11.50 2.68
N ASP A 157 17.89 -11.49 2.78
CA ASP A 157 18.68 -12.71 2.98
C ASP A 157 18.47 -13.27 4.40
N LYS A 158 17.79 -14.43 4.47
CA LYS A 158 17.49 -15.10 5.75
C LYS A 158 18.72 -15.48 6.56
N VAL A 159 19.86 -15.79 5.89
CA VAL A 159 21.09 -16.16 6.57
C VAL A 159 21.74 -14.92 7.18
N ALA A 160 21.73 -13.81 6.45
CA ALA A 160 22.20 -12.52 6.96
C ALA A 160 21.33 -12.04 8.14
N LEU A 161 20.00 -12.16 8.05
CA LEU A 161 19.08 -11.82 9.15
C LEU A 161 19.37 -12.71 10.38
N GLN A 162 19.49 -14.03 10.21
CA GLN A 162 19.80 -14.94 11.30
C GLN A 162 21.14 -14.61 11.98
N LYS A 163 22.15 -14.26 11.18
CA LYS A 163 23.44 -13.83 11.71
C LYS A 163 23.34 -12.54 12.50
N ALA A 164 22.58 -11.56 12.01
CA ALA A 164 22.36 -10.30 12.70
C ALA A 164 21.63 -10.50 14.03
N CYS A 165 20.56 -11.30 14.07
CA CYS A 165 19.82 -11.63 15.29
C CYS A 165 20.69 -12.35 16.35
N LYS A 166 21.67 -13.19 15.93
CA LYS A 166 22.63 -13.81 16.85
C LYS A 166 23.63 -12.82 17.44
N GLN A 167 23.95 -11.75 16.72
CA GLN A 167 24.87 -10.71 17.20
C GLN A 167 24.17 -9.72 18.13
N HIS A 168 22.99 -9.28 17.75
CA HIS A 168 22.19 -8.35 18.51
C HIS A 168 20.70 -8.68 18.42
N VAL A 169 20.06 -8.87 19.56
CA VAL A 169 18.59 -9.10 19.61
C VAL A 169 17.87 -7.83 19.15
N PRO A 170 16.99 -7.90 18.14
CA PRO A 170 16.26 -6.73 17.69
C PRO A 170 15.04 -6.42 18.57
N LEU A 171 14.62 -5.16 18.55
CA LEU A 171 13.29 -4.72 19.00
C LEU A 171 12.21 -5.21 18.03
N ALA A 172 12.47 -5.05 16.72
CA ALA A 172 11.54 -5.42 15.68
C ALA A 172 12.25 -5.96 14.43
N ILE A 173 11.56 -6.86 13.73
CA ILE A 173 11.89 -7.33 12.38
C ILE A 173 10.78 -6.86 11.45
N ILE A 174 11.16 -6.14 10.39
CA ILE A 174 10.25 -5.64 9.36
C ILE A 174 10.37 -6.56 8.15
N ALA A 175 9.29 -7.22 7.78
CA ALA A 175 9.21 -8.00 6.55
C ALA A 175 8.33 -7.25 5.53
N THR A 176 8.81 -7.10 4.30
CA THR A 176 8.07 -6.39 3.25
C THR A 176 7.42 -7.39 2.29
N VAL A 177 6.14 -7.18 2.02
CA VAL A 177 5.40 -7.90 0.98
C VAL A 177 5.26 -6.98 -0.23
N GLY A 178 6.25 -7.03 -1.11
CA GLY A 178 6.34 -6.20 -2.30
C GLY A 178 7.14 -4.92 -2.09
N THR A 179 8.47 -5.01 -2.16
CA THR A 179 9.37 -3.85 -2.09
C THR A 179 9.09 -2.86 -3.22
N SER A 180 9.31 -1.57 -2.96
CA SER A 180 9.10 -0.53 -4.00
C SER A 180 10.11 -0.64 -5.14
N SER A 181 11.28 -1.21 -4.90
CA SER A 181 12.34 -1.38 -5.90
C SER A 181 12.02 -2.48 -6.91
N THR A 182 11.78 -3.70 -6.43
CA THR A 182 11.67 -4.90 -7.26
C THR A 182 10.34 -5.63 -7.11
N GLY A 183 9.52 -5.26 -6.12
CA GLY A 183 8.32 -6.00 -5.75
C GLY A 183 8.60 -7.28 -4.96
N ALA A 184 9.84 -7.53 -4.56
CA ALA A 184 10.21 -8.74 -3.85
C ALA A 184 9.43 -8.91 -2.54
N ILE A 185 9.19 -10.17 -2.16
CA ILE A 185 8.55 -10.55 -0.91
C ILE A 185 9.62 -11.12 0.00
N ASP A 186 9.80 -10.52 1.16
CA ASP A 186 10.74 -11.02 2.17
C ASP A 186 10.33 -12.42 2.67
N PRO A 187 11.25 -13.25 3.17
CA PRO A 187 10.98 -14.62 3.61
C PRO A 187 10.18 -14.63 4.91
N LEU A 188 8.85 -14.41 4.84
CA LEU A 188 7.94 -14.18 5.97
C LEU A 188 8.09 -15.24 7.06
N ASN A 189 8.09 -16.53 6.71
CA ASN A 189 8.22 -17.60 7.70
C ASN A 189 9.54 -17.51 8.48
N ALA A 190 10.65 -17.17 7.82
CA ALA A 190 11.93 -16.99 8.51
C ALA A 190 11.91 -15.74 9.41
N CYS A 191 11.24 -14.67 8.98
CA CYS A 191 11.06 -13.48 9.80
C CYS A 191 10.22 -13.78 11.05
N PHE A 192 9.13 -14.54 10.93
CA PHE A 192 8.32 -14.99 12.07
C PHE A 192 9.14 -15.84 13.05
N GLU A 193 9.81 -16.87 12.55
CA GLU A 193 10.63 -17.76 13.38
C GLU A 193 11.70 -16.98 14.16
N LEU A 194 12.40 -16.06 13.51
CA LEU A 194 13.45 -15.27 14.16
C LEU A 194 12.88 -14.22 15.12
N ALA A 195 11.74 -13.62 14.80
CA ALA A 195 11.06 -12.71 15.72
C ALA A 195 10.62 -13.42 17.00
N GLU A 196 10.02 -14.61 16.88
CA GLU A 196 9.64 -15.46 18.03
C GLU A 196 10.85 -15.85 18.89
N GLN A 197 11.94 -16.34 18.25
CA GLN A 197 13.18 -16.70 18.93
C GLN A 197 13.83 -15.55 19.67
N CYS A 198 13.71 -14.34 19.15
CA CYS A 198 14.26 -13.11 19.72
C CYS A 198 13.30 -12.39 20.66
N HIS A 199 12.04 -12.83 20.79
CA HIS A 199 10.95 -12.08 21.42
C HIS A 199 10.82 -10.67 20.86
N ALA A 200 11.02 -10.51 19.56
CA ALA A 200 10.97 -9.26 18.83
C ALA A 200 9.60 -9.06 18.17
N TRP A 201 9.22 -7.80 17.99
CA TRP A 201 8.03 -7.46 17.22
C TRP A 201 8.21 -7.81 15.75
N CYS A 202 7.28 -8.54 15.15
CA CYS A 202 7.26 -8.78 13.71
C CYS A 202 6.20 -7.89 13.07
N HIS A 203 6.65 -6.95 12.24
CA HIS A 203 5.78 -6.07 11.44
C HIS A 203 5.88 -6.43 9.97
N ILE A 204 4.74 -6.53 9.29
CA ILE A 204 4.66 -6.73 7.84
C ILE A 204 4.25 -5.43 7.17
N ASP A 205 5.12 -4.88 6.33
CA ASP A 205 4.76 -3.84 5.38
C ASP A 205 4.21 -4.49 4.09
N ALA A 206 2.90 -4.67 4.03
CA ALA A 206 2.17 -5.20 2.89
C ALA A 206 1.47 -4.09 2.08
N ALA A 207 1.98 -2.86 2.16
CA ALA A 207 1.39 -1.70 1.50
C ALA A 207 1.17 -1.91 0.00
N TRP A 208 2.08 -2.59 -0.68
CA TRP A 208 1.94 -2.92 -2.09
C TRP A 208 1.36 -4.31 -2.34
N GLY A 209 1.93 -5.33 -1.71
CA GLY A 209 1.60 -6.72 -1.99
C GLY A 209 0.40 -7.27 -1.21
N GLY A 210 -0.25 -6.47 -0.37
CA GLY A 210 -1.38 -6.93 0.47
C GLY A 210 -2.54 -7.56 -0.31
N GLY A 211 -2.69 -7.24 -1.60
CA GLY A 211 -3.68 -7.90 -2.46
C GLY A 211 -3.50 -9.42 -2.59
N LEU A 212 -2.30 -9.94 -2.35
CA LEU A 212 -2.03 -11.37 -2.40
C LEU A 212 -2.74 -12.15 -1.27
N ALA A 213 -3.09 -11.49 -0.16
CA ALA A 213 -3.88 -12.11 0.91
C ALA A 213 -5.29 -12.48 0.42
N LEU A 214 -5.91 -11.66 -0.44
CA LEU A 214 -7.22 -11.96 -1.03
C LEU A 214 -7.18 -13.11 -2.05
N LEU A 215 -5.99 -13.52 -2.47
CA LEU A 215 -5.76 -14.63 -3.40
C LEU A 215 -5.24 -15.88 -2.71
N ASP A 216 -5.17 -15.89 -1.37
CA ASP A 216 -4.57 -16.97 -0.57
C ASP A 216 -3.12 -17.30 -0.98
N GLN A 217 -2.36 -16.28 -1.40
CA GLN A 217 -0.97 -16.44 -1.88
C GLN A 217 0.08 -16.01 -0.85
N LEU A 218 -0.32 -15.70 0.36
CA LEU A 218 0.59 -15.42 1.48
C LEU A 218 0.54 -16.58 2.49
N PRO A 219 1.60 -16.79 3.28
CA PRO A 219 1.58 -17.77 4.37
C PRO A 219 0.63 -17.34 5.48
N ASP A 220 0.52 -18.13 6.53
CA ASP A 220 -0.21 -17.79 7.75
C ASP A 220 0.34 -16.49 8.36
N LEU A 221 -0.49 -15.44 8.36
CA LEU A 221 -0.14 -14.10 8.82
C LEU A 221 -0.47 -13.87 10.31
N SER A 222 -1.11 -14.84 10.97
CA SER A 222 -1.46 -14.74 12.40
C SER A 222 -0.25 -14.59 13.33
N ARG A 223 0.96 -14.92 12.81
CA ARG A 223 2.23 -14.79 13.53
C ARG A 223 2.82 -13.37 13.48
N ALA A 224 2.26 -12.48 12.67
CA ALA A 224 2.67 -11.09 12.64
C ALA A 224 2.03 -10.32 13.80
N HIS A 225 2.80 -9.49 14.50
CA HIS A 225 2.26 -8.60 15.53
C HIS A 225 1.48 -7.44 14.93
N SER A 226 1.89 -6.99 13.74
CA SER A 226 1.17 -5.95 13.00
C SER A 226 1.39 -6.06 11.50
N ILE A 227 0.39 -5.63 10.71
CA ILE A 227 0.41 -5.62 9.25
C ILE A 227 -0.13 -4.29 8.74
N CYS A 228 0.60 -3.64 7.85
CA CYS A 228 0.16 -2.43 7.16
C CYS A 228 -0.21 -2.75 5.71
N VAL A 229 -1.38 -2.26 5.25
CA VAL A 229 -1.90 -2.48 3.89
C VAL A 229 -2.40 -1.17 3.32
N ASP A 230 -2.11 -0.89 2.03
CA ASP A 230 -2.60 0.30 1.33
C ASP A 230 -3.66 -0.07 0.27
N PRO A 231 -4.97 -0.05 0.59
CA PRO A 231 -6.03 -0.20 -0.40
C PRO A 231 -5.92 0.80 -1.56
N HIS A 232 -5.38 2.01 -1.31
CA HIS A 232 -5.16 3.00 -2.36
C HIS A 232 -4.01 2.64 -3.34
N LYS A 233 -3.38 1.46 -3.16
CA LYS A 233 -2.44 0.86 -4.11
C LYS A 233 -3.03 -0.42 -4.69
N ALA A 234 -2.96 -1.53 -3.94
CA ALA A 234 -3.31 -2.86 -4.43
C ALA A 234 -4.80 -3.04 -4.77
N PHE A 235 -5.69 -2.27 -4.15
CA PHE A 235 -7.15 -2.42 -4.28
C PHE A 235 -7.80 -1.28 -5.07
N ALA A 236 -7.00 -0.47 -5.77
CA ALA A 236 -7.46 0.63 -6.63
C ALA A 236 -8.42 1.61 -5.93
N GLN A 237 -8.14 1.94 -4.67
CA GLN A 237 -8.95 2.88 -3.90
C GLN A 237 -8.42 4.31 -3.96
N ALA A 238 -9.30 5.28 -3.70
CA ALA A 238 -8.90 6.68 -3.58
C ALA A 238 -7.98 6.90 -2.36
N ARG A 239 -7.06 7.85 -2.47
CA ARG A 239 -6.22 8.29 -1.34
C ARG A 239 -6.96 9.32 -0.48
N PRO A 240 -6.67 9.32 0.84
CA PRO A 240 -5.89 8.34 1.59
C PRO A 240 -6.75 7.12 1.93
N CYS A 241 -6.20 5.92 1.83
CA CYS A 241 -6.83 4.70 2.32
C CYS A 241 -5.73 3.69 2.66
N SER A 242 -5.52 3.46 3.94
CA SER A 242 -4.57 2.50 4.49
C SER A 242 -5.14 1.90 5.76
N VAL A 243 -4.74 0.69 6.10
CA VAL A 243 -5.14 0.02 7.33
C VAL A 243 -3.93 -0.54 8.04
N LEU A 244 -3.90 -0.41 9.36
CA LEU A 244 -2.95 -1.07 10.23
C LEU A 244 -3.69 -2.07 11.10
N LEU A 245 -3.27 -3.34 11.02
CA LEU A 245 -3.89 -4.49 11.68
C LEU A 245 -2.98 -5.02 12.78
N TYR A 246 -3.55 -5.65 13.82
CA TYR A 246 -2.85 -6.18 14.97
C TYR A 246 -3.43 -7.49 15.47
N GLN A 247 -2.59 -8.33 16.10
CA GLN A 247 -3.03 -9.52 16.83
C GLN A 247 -3.60 -9.17 18.20
N ASP A 248 -2.92 -8.30 18.93
CA ASP A 248 -3.25 -7.96 20.31
C ASP A 248 -3.95 -6.62 20.44
N ASP A 249 -4.71 -6.43 21.52
CA ASP A 249 -5.30 -5.15 21.88
C ASP A 249 -4.21 -4.10 22.09
N LEU A 250 -4.36 -2.97 21.41
CA LEU A 250 -3.50 -1.83 21.67
C LEU A 250 -3.87 -1.19 23.00
N PRO A 251 -2.90 -0.97 23.91
CA PRO A 251 -3.18 -0.28 25.15
C PRO A 251 -3.68 1.14 24.85
N ALA A 252 -4.66 1.59 25.64
CA ALA A 252 -5.09 2.97 25.60
C ALA A 252 -3.92 3.90 25.99
N LEU A 253 -3.96 5.13 25.47
CA LEU A 253 -3.03 6.17 25.95
C LEU A 253 -3.36 6.53 27.41
N ASP A 254 -2.35 6.66 28.25
CA ASP A 254 -2.51 7.20 29.60
C ASP A 254 -2.56 8.74 29.53
N ILE A 255 -3.60 9.25 28.84
CA ILE A 255 -3.84 10.69 28.66
C ILE A 255 -5.28 10.98 29.08
N ALA A 256 -5.45 11.72 30.15
CA ALA A 256 -6.77 12.20 30.56
C ALA A 256 -7.23 13.34 29.65
N THR A 257 -8.36 13.15 28.97
CA THR A 257 -9.02 14.20 28.18
C THR A 257 -10.41 14.45 28.74
N HIS A 258 -10.70 15.70 29.11
CA HIS A 258 -11.99 16.05 29.76
C HIS A 258 -13.15 16.24 28.79
N TYR A 259 -12.87 16.32 27.48
CA TYR A 259 -13.87 16.60 26.45
C TYR A 259 -14.19 15.39 25.56
N LEU A 260 -13.47 14.26 25.72
CA LEU A 260 -13.76 13.03 24.99
C LEU A 260 -14.54 12.07 25.88
N SER A 261 -15.55 11.42 25.30
CA SER A 261 -16.35 10.39 25.96
C SER A 261 -15.58 9.09 26.24
N GLN A 262 -14.49 8.86 25.52
CA GLN A 262 -13.63 7.66 25.63
C GLN A 262 -12.16 8.05 25.72
N THR A 263 -11.37 7.21 26.37
CA THR A 263 -9.91 7.36 26.39
C THR A 263 -9.35 7.21 24.96
N PRO A 264 -8.50 8.14 24.50
CA PRO A 264 -7.93 8.03 23.16
C PRO A 264 -7.21 6.71 22.93
N LYS A 265 -7.44 6.09 21.79
CA LYS A 265 -6.65 4.94 21.36
C LYS A 265 -5.21 5.38 21.06
N ARG A 266 -4.27 4.43 21.09
CA ARG A 266 -2.87 4.68 20.74
C ARG A 266 -2.68 4.72 19.22
N VAL A 267 -3.23 5.76 18.59
CA VAL A 267 -3.13 6.05 17.17
C VAL A 267 -2.64 7.48 16.96
N LEU A 268 -1.97 7.78 15.85
CA LEU A 268 -1.44 9.11 15.57
C LEU A 268 -2.53 10.13 15.25
N ALA A 269 -3.56 9.69 14.52
CA ALA A 269 -4.65 10.58 14.15
C ALA A 269 -5.56 10.85 15.36
N GLY A 270 -5.86 12.14 15.63
CA GLY A 270 -6.96 12.51 16.51
C GLY A 270 -8.27 12.53 15.73
N SER A 271 -8.44 13.52 14.86
CA SER A 271 -9.61 13.62 13.97
C SER A 271 -9.41 12.82 12.69
N TYR A 272 -10.37 11.97 12.37
CA TYR A 272 -10.46 11.23 11.11
C TYR A 272 -11.92 10.83 10.87
N GLY A 273 -12.25 10.41 9.66
CA GLY A 273 -13.62 10.02 9.31
C GLY A 273 -13.70 9.13 8.08
N GLY A 274 -14.83 9.23 7.40
CA GLY A 274 -15.16 8.39 6.26
C GLY A 274 -14.21 8.51 5.05
N GLU A 275 -13.42 9.59 4.99
CA GLU A 275 -12.44 9.80 3.94
C GLU A 275 -11.41 8.66 3.82
N LEU A 276 -11.13 7.96 4.93
CA LEU A 276 -10.17 6.87 4.96
C LEU A 276 -10.73 5.53 4.44
N PHE A 277 -12.06 5.33 4.46
CA PHE A 277 -12.63 4.01 4.21
C PHE A 277 -13.95 3.98 3.40
N LEU A 278 -14.73 5.07 3.33
CA LEU A 278 -15.95 5.08 2.52
C LEU A 278 -15.72 4.82 1.03
N PRO A 279 -14.58 5.21 0.42
CA PRO A 279 -14.25 4.78 -0.94
C PRO A 279 -14.24 3.27 -1.11
N LEU A 280 -13.58 2.53 -0.19
CA LEU A 280 -13.53 1.08 -0.20
C LEU A 280 -14.90 0.46 0.11
N TRP A 281 -15.61 1.01 1.10
CA TRP A 281 -16.95 0.55 1.43
C TRP A 281 -17.91 0.63 0.23
N CYS A 282 -17.94 1.76 -0.48
CA CYS A 282 -18.75 1.91 -1.70
C CYS A 282 -18.32 0.93 -2.80
N SER A 283 -17.03 0.71 -2.96
CA SER A 283 -16.51 -0.26 -3.92
C SER A 283 -17.03 -1.67 -3.60
N LEU A 284 -16.89 -2.12 -2.36
CA LEU A 284 -17.37 -3.43 -1.92
C LEU A 284 -18.90 -3.54 -1.97
N LEU A 285 -19.62 -2.50 -1.56
CA LEU A 285 -21.08 -2.45 -1.58
C LEU A 285 -21.66 -2.57 -2.98
N LEU A 286 -21.08 -1.86 -3.96
CA LEU A 286 -21.66 -1.72 -5.31
C LEU A 286 -21.11 -2.77 -6.29
N THR A 287 -19.86 -3.20 -6.14
CA THR A 287 -19.21 -4.12 -7.10
C THR A 287 -18.87 -5.47 -6.49
N GLY A 288 -18.85 -5.57 -5.16
CA GLY A 288 -18.55 -6.78 -4.41
C GLY A 288 -17.05 -7.12 -4.37
N GLU A 289 -16.68 -7.97 -3.44
CA GLU A 289 -15.32 -8.45 -3.24
C GLU A 289 -14.74 -9.14 -4.47
N GLN A 290 -15.56 -9.91 -5.21
CA GLN A 290 -15.12 -10.62 -6.41
C GLN A 290 -14.65 -9.67 -7.53
N ALA A 291 -15.16 -8.45 -7.60
CA ALA A 291 -14.66 -7.46 -8.55
C ALA A 291 -13.24 -6.98 -8.17
N LEU A 292 -12.99 -6.82 -6.88
CA LEU A 292 -11.67 -6.47 -6.35
C LEU A 292 -10.65 -7.60 -6.59
N ILE A 293 -11.05 -8.84 -6.31
CA ILE A 293 -10.22 -10.03 -6.59
C ILE A 293 -9.88 -10.11 -8.09
N ARG A 294 -10.86 -9.93 -8.98
CA ARG A 294 -10.61 -9.91 -10.44
C ARG A 294 -9.66 -8.79 -10.86
N HIS A 295 -9.79 -7.60 -10.27
CA HIS A 295 -8.85 -6.51 -10.54
C HIS A 295 -7.41 -6.93 -10.20
N ILE A 296 -7.19 -7.52 -9.02
CA ILE A 296 -5.87 -7.99 -8.60
C ILE A 296 -5.36 -9.10 -9.54
N GLN A 297 -6.19 -10.10 -9.85
CA GLN A 297 -5.81 -11.18 -10.76
C GLN A 297 -5.45 -10.67 -12.17
N ASN A 298 -6.24 -9.75 -12.71
CA ASN A 298 -6.01 -9.23 -14.06
C ASN A 298 -4.68 -8.46 -14.15
N ARG A 299 -4.38 -7.58 -13.17
CA ARG A 299 -3.11 -6.85 -13.17
C ARG A 299 -1.89 -7.77 -13.03
N LEU A 300 -2.00 -8.83 -12.22
CA LEU A 300 -0.94 -9.84 -12.07
C LEU A 300 -0.77 -10.68 -13.33
N ALA A 301 -1.87 -11.04 -14.00
CA ALA A 301 -1.81 -11.75 -15.28
C ALA A 301 -1.15 -10.90 -16.39
N GLN A 302 -1.36 -9.58 -16.40
CA GLN A 302 -0.65 -8.70 -17.33
C GLN A 302 0.85 -8.62 -17.02
N ALA A 303 1.24 -8.60 -15.74
CA ALA A 303 2.65 -8.65 -15.35
C ALA A 303 3.33 -9.95 -15.79
N GLU A 304 2.69 -11.11 -15.58
CA GLU A 304 3.19 -12.41 -16.03
C GLU A 304 3.32 -12.48 -17.55
N LEU A 305 2.32 -11.97 -18.28
CA LEU A 305 2.38 -11.88 -19.73
C LEU A 305 3.55 -11.01 -20.20
N PHE A 306 3.78 -9.86 -19.59
CA PHE A 306 4.90 -8.97 -19.93
C PHE A 306 6.25 -9.66 -19.68
N TYR A 307 6.42 -10.31 -18.53
CA TYR A 307 7.60 -11.10 -18.23
C TYR A 307 7.85 -12.18 -19.28
N THR A 308 6.80 -12.94 -19.64
CA THR A 308 6.87 -13.99 -20.64
C THR A 308 7.28 -13.45 -22.01
N LEU A 309 6.72 -12.32 -22.43
CA LEU A 309 7.07 -11.66 -23.68
C LEU A 309 8.56 -11.26 -23.72
N ILE A 310 9.09 -10.68 -22.65
CA ILE A 310 10.52 -10.37 -22.54
C ILE A 310 11.35 -11.64 -22.67
N LYS A 311 11.05 -12.68 -21.88
CA LYS A 311 11.84 -13.92 -21.85
C LYS A 311 11.83 -14.69 -23.15
N GLN A 312 10.74 -14.66 -23.90
CA GLN A 312 10.60 -15.38 -25.17
C GLN A 312 11.20 -14.64 -26.38
N ASN A 313 11.24 -13.31 -26.33
CA ASN A 313 11.63 -12.50 -27.48
C ASN A 313 12.95 -11.74 -27.32
N THR A 314 13.58 -11.82 -26.14
CA THR A 314 14.83 -11.11 -25.85
C THR A 314 15.79 -11.95 -25.00
N ASN A 315 17.07 -11.56 -25.00
CA ASN A 315 18.09 -12.07 -24.07
C ASN A 315 18.29 -11.17 -22.84
N TRP A 316 17.33 -10.27 -22.60
CA TRP A 316 17.46 -9.29 -21.51
C TRP A 316 17.42 -9.97 -20.15
N TRP A 317 18.19 -9.43 -19.23
CA TRP A 317 18.02 -9.77 -17.83
C TRP A 317 16.62 -9.32 -17.37
N CYS A 318 15.93 -10.17 -16.64
CA CYS A 318 14.57 -9.89 -16.17
C CYS A 318 14.31 -10.57 -14.83
N LEU A 319 13.76 -9.81 -13.90
CA LEU A 319 13.32 -10.27 -12.58
C LEU A 319 11.79 -10.08 -12.49
N HIS A 320 11.09 -11.15 -12.14
CA HIS A 320 9.63 -11.17 -11.94
C HIS A 320 9.30 -11.23 -10.46
N SER A 321 8.38 -10.37 -10.03
CA SER A 321 7.79 -10.44 -8.70
C SER A 321 6.31 -10.86 -8.75
N ALA A 322 5.91 -11.75 -7.85
CA ALA A 322 4.51 -12.14 -7.65
C ALA A 322 3.57 -10.96 -7.33
N THR A 323 4.12 -9.80 -6.94
CA THR A 323 3.34 -8.60 -6.62
C THR A 323 3.00 -7.74 -7.85
N GLY A 324 3.43 -8.16 -9.06
CA GLY A 324 3.14 -7.47 -10.31
C GLY A 324 4.15 -6.38 -10.68
N ILE A 325 5.39 -6.49 -10.22
CA ILE A 325 6.51 -5.64 -10.66
C ILE A 325 7.49 -6.49 -11.45
N ILE A 326 7.86 -6.00 -12.63
CA ILE A 326 8.84 -6.61 -13.51
C ILE A 326 10.02 -5.66 -13.66
N CYS A 327 11.20 -6.08 -13.21
CA CYS A 327 12.45 -5.36 -13.47
C CYS A 327 13.17 -6.01 -14.65
N PHE A 328 13.71 -5.21 -15.56
CA PHE A 328 14.43 -5.72 -16.71
C PHE A 328 15.57 -4.78 -17.13
N ARG A 329 16.58 -5.36 -17.77
CA ARG A 329 17.71 -4.63 -18.30
C ARG A 329 18.06 -5.17 -19.69
N PRO A 330 17.85 -4.36 -20.76
CA PRO A 330 18.29 -4.71 -22.09
C PRO A 330 19.82 -4.70 -22.18
N GLU A 331 20.39 -5.53 -23.05
CA GLU A 331 21.83 -5.46 -23.39
C GLU A 331 22.17 -4.15 -24.08
N GLN A 332 21.28 -3.70 -24.94
CA GLN A 332 21.32 -2.39 -25.58
C GLN A 332 19.94 -1.74 -25.54
N VAL A 333 19.87 -0.47 -25.15
CA VAL A 333 18.62 0.31 -25.14
C VAL A 333 18.33 0.73 -26.59
N LEU A 334 17.24 0.22 -27.16
CA LEU A 334 16.80 0.47 -28.53
C LEU A 334 15.54 1.35 -28.59
N PHE A 335 15.00 1.73 -27.44
CA PHE A 335 13.81 2.58 -27.30
C PHE A 335 14.16 3.96 -26.72
N ASN A 336 13.28 4.92 -26.94
CA ASN A 336 13.41 6.25 -26.34
C ASN A 336 13.07 6.18 -24.84
N HIS A 337 14.04 5.77 -24.02
CA HIS A 337 13.84 5.56 -22.59
C HIS A 337 13.47 6.85 -21.85
N GLU A 338 14.07 7.99 -22.21
CA GLU A 338 13.75 9.28 -21.60
C GLU A 338 12.27 9.63 -21.73
N GLN A 339 11.70 9.44 -22.91
CA GLN A 339 10.28 9.68 -23.16
C GLN A 339 9.41 8.70 -22.36
N LEU A 340 9.75 7.39 -22.31
CA LEU A 340 8.98 6.42 -21.55
C LEU A 340 8.99 6.69 -20.04
N LEU A 341 10.09 7.23 -19.52
CA LEU A 341 10.19 7.66 -18.12
C LEU A 341 9.38 8.93 -17.86
N GLN A 342 9.47 9.93 -18.73
CA GLN A 342 8.72 11.19 -18.61
C GLN A 342 7.21 10.96 -18.70
N ASP A 343 6.77 10.07 -19.59
CA ASP A 343 5.35 9.71 -19.75
C ASP A 343 4.84 8.79 -18.65
N GLY A 344 5.68 8.38 -17.69
CA GLY A 344 5.30 7.45 -16.62
C GLY A 344 4.98 6.03 -17.10
N ILE A 345 5.39 5.67 -18.32
CA ILE A 345 5.20 4.34 -18.88
C ILE A 345 6.10 3.32 -18.18
N LEU A 346 7.34 3.71 -17.89
CA LEU A 346 8.30 2.96 -17.10
C LEU A 346 8.85 3.83 -15.98
N SER A 347 9.55 3.19 -15.05
CA SER A 347 10.42 3.84 -14.08
C SER A 347 11.75 3.10 -14.00
N GLU A 348 12.70 3.64 -13.23
CA GLU A 348 13.98 3.02 -12.98
C GLU A 348 14.17 2.73 -11.49
N THR A 349 15.02 1.76 -11.20
CA THR A 349 15.49 1.46 -9.85
C THR A 349 16.92 0.95 -9.88
N GLN A 350 17.57 0.92 -8.72
CA GLN A 350 18.88 0.27 -8.56
C GLN A 350 18.69 -1.17 -8.09
N PHE A 351 19.40 -2.10 -8.71
CA PHE A 351 19.42 -3.49 -8.31
C PHE A 351 20.82 -4.09 -8.56
N ASN A 352 21.49 -4.56 -7.51
CA ASN A 352 22.86 -5.15 -7.57
C ASN A 352 23.83 -4.27 -8.37
N ASP A 353 23.96 -3.00 -7.98
CA ASP A 353 24.84 -1.98 -8.60
C ASP A 353 24.49 -1.64 -10.06
N HIS A 354 23.33 -2.05 -10.54
CA HIS A 354 22.87 -1.74 -11.88
C HIS A 354 21.56 -0.92 -11.84
N THR A 355 21.47 0.07 -12.72
CA THR A 355 20.17 0.68 -13.05
C THR A 355 19.38 -0.28 -13.92
N VAL A 356 18.14 -0.57 -13.52
CA VAL A 356 17.22 -1.44 -14.24
C VAL A 356 15.90 -0.71 -14.48
N TYR A 357 15.25 -0.97 -15.60
CA TYR A 357 13.87 -0.52 -15.86
C TYR A 357 12.90 -1.31 -15.01
N ARG A 358 11.84 -0.65 -14.59
CA ARG A 358 10.79 -1.21 -13.75
C ARG A 358 9.43 -0.93 -14.39
N ALA A 359 8.67 -2.01 -14.66
CA ALA A 359 7.27 -1.97 -15.04
C ALA A 359 6.42 -2.41 -13.85
N VAL A 360 5.53 -1.53 -13.38
CA VAL A 360 4.65 -1.72 -12.23
C VAL A 360 3.22 -1.90 -12.73
N PHE A 361 2.70 -3.11 -12.69
CA PHE A 361 1.32 -3.41 -13.08
C PHE A 361 0.37 -3.06 -11.93
N ALA A 362 0.11 -1.77 -11.76
CA ALA A 362 -0.80 -1.24 -10.74
C ALA A 362 -2.26 -1.31 -11.18
N ASN A 363 -2.53 -1.23 -12.48
CA ASN A 363 -3.86 -1.19 -13.08
C ASN A 363 -4.13 -2.44 -13.92
N ASP A 364 -5.34 -2.93 -13.88
CA ASP A 364 -5.83 -4.00 -14.76
C ASP A 364 -6.09 -3.53 -16.22
N THR A 365 -6.09 -2.23 -16.45
CA THR A 365 -6.16 -1.62 -17.79
C THR A 365 -4.82 -1.61 -18.52
N CYS A 366 -3.69 -1.81 -17.83
CA CYS A 366 -2.38 -1.87 -18.44
C CYS A 366 -2.26 -3.10 -19.35
N GLN A 367 -1.86 -2.89 -20.62
CA GLN A 367 -1.81 -3.92 -21.65
C GLN A 367 -0.37 -4.36 -21.91
N ALA A 368 0.02 -5.53 -21.40
CA ALA A 368 1.38 -6.08 -21.48
C ALA A 368 1.91 -6.14 -22.93
N THR A 369 1.06 -6.54 -23.90
CA THR A 369 1.45 -6.63 -25.31
C THR A 369 1.73 -5.26 -25.93
N GLN A 370 0.94 -4.24 -25.59
CA GLN A 370 1.15 -2.87 -26.06
C GLN A 370 2.39 -2.27 -25.42
N LEU A 371 2.56 -2.47 -24.12
CA LEU A 371 3.75 -2.02 -23.39
C LEU A 371 5.01 -2.66 -23.97
N PHE A 372 5.00 -3.99 -24.20
CA PHE A 372 6.12 -4.69 -24.81
C PHE A 372 6.44 -4.14 -26.21
N ALA A 373 5.42 -3.88 -27.03
CA ALA A 373 5.59 -3.34 -28.38
C ALA A 373 6.25 -1.95 -28.39
N THR A 374 6.07 -1.13 -27.34
CA THR A 374 6.72 0.19 -27.24
C THR A 374 8.24 0.10 -27.10
N LEU A 375 8.76 -1.02 -26.57
CA LEU A 375 10.20 -1.25 -26.39
C LEU A 375 10.93 -1.57 -27.70
N PHE A 376 10.20 -1.73 -28.80
CA PHE A 376 10.75 -2.01 -30.14
C PHE A 376 10.32 -0.98 -31.19
N LYS A 377 9.61 0.09 -30.79
CA LYS A 377 9.34 1.24 -31.65
C LYS A 377 10.56 2.17 -31.62
N GLN A 378 11.18 2.36 -32.78
CA GLN A 378 12.25 3.35 -32.99
C GLN A 378 11.69 4.75 -33.04
#